data_81841b7d2f7876628d22b65133e1ce87
#
_entry.id   81841b7d2f7876628d22b65133e1ce87
#
_cell.length_a   1.000
_cell.length_b   1.000
_cell.length_c   1.000
_cell.angle_alpha   90.00
_cell.angle_beta   90.00
_cell.angle_gamma   90.00
#
_symmetry.space_group_name_H-M   'P 1'
#
loop_
_entity.id
_entity.type
_entity.pdbx_description
1 polymer ?
#
loop_
_entity_poly.entity_id
_entity_poly.type
_entity_poly.pdbx_seq_one_letter_code
_entity_poly.pdbx_strand_id
1 'polypeptide(L)'
;MNRITLDKINKLKGYGLHLISIENKKPKYKRIGKNGSTDYSWKFADPEHTKFLEWSDDDLLKHDLGVNHEASRTVAVDFDCEEALKFKDLIPDTLTVSSTYNGITKVRQKIFKLASDVEEVHESFPKANSKHQQKDGTVIEKLAHTQSWIDGGNRFISTDIPPKTLDKQEYESLRASIRKVYALSMFTRLYPKKDTNRDEFRLTLAGVLNLETKWDYKEKKDF
;
A
#
# COMPACT_ATOMS: atom_id res chain seq x y z
N MET A 1 0.14 19.40 14.18
CA MET A 1 0.68 19.16 12.83
C MET A 1 2.10 18.65 13.02
N ASN A 2 2.39 17.37 12.72
CA ASN A 2 3.76 16.87 12.78
C ASN A 2 4.56 17.52 11.67
N ARG A 3 5.50 18.40 12.06
CA ARG A 3 6.38 19.05 11.09
C ARG A 3 7.45 18.04 10.67
N ILE A 4 7.70 17.94 9.39
CA ILE A 4 8.81 17.16 8.85
C ILE A 4 10.11 17.82 9.36
N THR A 5 11.00 16.99 9.89
CA THR A 5 12.30 17.43 10.44
C THR A 5 13.44 16.79 9.68
N LEU A 6 14.61 17.41 9.74
CA LEU A 6 15.82 16.87 9.13
C LEU A 6 16.19 15.50 9.72
N ASP A 7 16.03 15.32 11.03
CA ASP A 7 16.30 14.04 11.70
C ASP A 7 15.42 12.93 11.15
N LYS A 8 14.14 13.23 10.89
CA LYS A 8 13.21 12.29 10.30
C LYS A 8 13.60 11.93 8.85
N ILE A 9 13.99 12.92 8.06
CA ILE A 9 14.49 12.71 6.69
C ILE A 9 15.72 11.81 6.74
N ASN A 10 16.71 12.14 7.57
CA ASN A 10 17.95 11.39 7.71
C ASN A 10 17.67 9.95 8.16
N LYS A 11 16.77 9.75 9.11
CA LYS A 11 16.35 8.44 9.57
C LYS A 11 15.76 7.60 8.44
N LEU A 12 14.85 8.16 7.67
CA LEU A 12 14.21 7.46 6.55
C LEU A 12 15.21 7.15 5.43
N LYS A 13 16.11 8.07 5.12
CA LYS A 13 17.23 7.81 4.20
C LYS A 13 18.14 6.71 4.74
N GLY A 14 18.40 6.68 6.04
CA GLY A 14 19.15 5.61 6.71
C GLY A 14 18.50 4.24 6.60
N TYR A 15 17.19 4.18 6.42
CA TYR A 15 16.46 2.93 6.10
C TYR A 15 16.60 2.53 4.63
N GLY A 16 17.28 3.32 3.82
CA GLY A 16 17.46 3.11 2.39
C GLY A 16 16.23 3.49 1.57
N LEU A 17 15.41 4.41 2.09
CA LEU A 17 14.26 4.93 1.35
C LEU A 17 14.69 6.10 0.46
N HIS A 18 14.32 6.03 -0.79
CA HIS A 18 14.44 7.13 -1.74
C HIS A 18 13.25 8.07 -1.57
N LEU A 19 13.49 9.18 -0.88
CA LEU A 19 12.44 10.14 -0.55
C LEU A 19 12.17 11.09 -1.71
N ILE A 20 10.91 11.46 -1.86
CA ILE A 20 10.43 12.41 -2.85
C ILE A 20 9.57 13.48 -2.18
N SER A 21 9.58 14.66 -2.76
CA SER A 21 8.73 15.76 -2.33
C SER A 21 7.33 15.63 -2.93
N ILE A 22 6.31 15.76 -2.09
CA ILE A 22 4.90 15.65 -2.45
C ILE A 22 4.22 16.99 -2.24
N GLU A 23 3.56 17.50 -3.25
CA GLU A 23 2.72 18.68 -3.17
C GLU A 23 1.31 18.38 -3.68
N ASN A 24 0.28 18.74 -2.90
CA ASN A 24 -1.11 18.48 -3.25
C ASN A 24 -1.39 17.00 -3.60
N LYS A 25 -0.81 16.08 -2.84
CA LYS A 25 -0.88 14.63 -3.05
C LYS A 25 -0.26 14.13 -4.35
N LYS A 26 0.59 14.92 -4.98
CA LYS A 26 1.30 14.57 -6.21
C LYS A 26 2.80 14.77 -6.03
N PRO A 27 3.64 13.93 -6.67
CA PRO A 27 5.08 14.21 -6.70
C PRO A 27 5.33 15.56 -7.34
N LYS A 28 6.28 16.29 -6.80
CA LYS A 28 6.64 17.61 -7.33
C LYS A 28 7.49 17.55 -8.63
N TYR A 29 7.43 16.45 -9.36
CA TYR A 29 8.11 16.38 -10.65
C TYR A 29 7.40 17.25 -11.67
N LYS A 30 8.13 18.21 -12.19
CA LYS A 30 7.73 18.99 -13.32
C LYS A 30 8.32 18.36 -14.57
N ARG A 31 7.53 17.62 -15.33
CA ARG A 31 7.90 17.20 -16.67
C ARG A 31 7.48 18.31 -17.63
N ILE A 32 8.43 18.81 -18.40
CA ILE A 32 8.10 19.66 -19.55
C ILE A 32 7.89 18.70 -20.72
N GLY A 33 6.64 18.51 -21.11
CA GLY A 33 6.29 17.75 -22.30
C GLY A 33 6.83 18.40 -23.57
N LYS A 34 6.87 17.66 -24.69
CA LYS A 34 7.33 18.17 -26.01
C LYS A 34 6.62 19.45 -26.45
N ASN A 35 5.46 19.74 -25.88
CA ASN A 35 4.63 20.92 -26.16
C ASN A 35 4.74 22.03 -25.11
N GLY A 36 5.71 21.96 -24.22
CA GLY A 36 5.84 22.93 -23.12
C GLY A 36 4.81 22.75 -21.98
N SER A 37 3.93 21.73 -22.05
CA SER A 37 2.97 21.43 -20.99
C SER A 37 3.67 20.84 -19.78
N THR A 38 3.20 21.24 -18.59
CA THR A 38 3.69 20.70 -17.32
C THR A 38 2.78 19.57 -16.89
N ASP A 39 3.30 18.36 -16.75
CA ASP A 39 2.56 17.21 -16.22
C ASP A 39 3.13 16.78 -14.86
N TYR A 40 2.24 16.52 -13.91
CA TYR A 40 2.54 16.00 -12.58
C TYR A 40 1.94 14.60 -12.49
N SER A 41 2.73 13.59 -12.71
CA SER A 41 2.22 12.23 -12.71
C SER A 41 2.90 11.34 -11.69
N TRP A 42 2.09 10.56 -10.96
CA TRP A 42 2.55 9.46 -10.12
C TRP A 42 3.15 8.30 -10.93
N LYS A 43 2.96 8.31 -12.24
CA LYS A 43 3.29 7.20 -13.12
C LYS A 43 4.70 7.23 -13.69
N PHE A 44 5.54 8.17 -13.28
CA PHE A 44 6.83 8.33 -13.93
C PHE A 44 8.02 8.15 -13.01
N ALA A 45 8.50 6.93 -12.99
CA ALA A 45 9.85 6.71 -13.43
C ALA A 45 9.81 6.49 -14.97
N ASP A 46 10.07 7.51 -15.76
CA ASP A 46 10.37 7.33 -17.17
C ASP A 46 11.71 6.59 -17.25
N PRO A 47 11.79 5.36 -17.81
CA PRO A 47 13.05 4.62 -17.88
C PRO A 47 14.16 5.37 -18.62
N GLU A 48 13.82 6.30 -19.52
CA GLU A 48 14.78 7.13 -20.21
C GLU A 48 15.27 8.32 -19.36
N HIS A 49 14.55 8.66 -18.27
CA HIS A 49 14.93 9.73 -17.35
C HIS A 49 15.28 9.21 -15.95
N THR A 50 15.69 7.97 -15.84
CA THR A 50 16.05 7.24 -14.61
C THR A 50 17.31 7.72 -13.89
N LYS A 51 17.67 8.93 -14.00
CA LYS A 51 18.33 9.60 -12.89
C LYS A 51 17.23 9.95 -11.89
N PHE A 52 17.01 9.04 -10.93
CA PHE A 52 16.23 9.35 -9.76
C PHE A 52 16.80 10.64 -9.18
N LEU A 53 16.07 11.74 -9.38
CA LEU A 53 16.50 13.03 -8.88
C LEU A 53 16.51 12.93 -7.37
N GLU A 54 17.69 12.93 -6.79
CA GLU A 54 17.81 13.10 -5.36
C GLU A 54 17.26 14.49 -5.00
N TRP A 55 16.24 14.49 -4.19
CA TRP A 55 15.68 15.72 -3.65
C TRP A 55 16.62 16.27 -2.58
N SER A 56 16.89 17.55 -2.62
CA SER A 56 17.62 18.22 -1.56
C SER A 56 16.83 18.14 -0.25
N ASP A 57 17.52 18.12 0.88
CA ASP A 57 16.87 18.14 2.19
C ASP A 57 15.98 19.38 2.35
N ASP A 58 16.39 20.50 1.80
CA ASP A 58 15.64 21.74 1.79
C ASP A 58 14.30 21.61 1.06
N ASP A 59 14.25 20.87 -0.05
CA ASP A 59 13.00 20.62 -0.77
C ASP A 59 12.11 19.63 -0.03
N LEU A 60 12.70 18.61 0.59
CA LEU A 60 11.97 17.65 1.40
C LEU A 60 11.37 18.29 2.67
N LEU A 61 12.04 19.28 3.25
CA LEU A 61 11.55 20.02 4.42
C LEU A 61 10.38 20.96 4.12
N LYS A 62 10.24 21.39 2.88
CA LYS A 62 9.18 22.35 2.47
C LYS A 62 7.85 21.72 2.17
N HIS A 63 7.83 20.43 1.88
CA HIS A 63 6.67 19.72 1.34
C HIS A 63 6.39 18.43 2.11
N ASP A 64 5.29 17.78 1.81
CA ASP A 64 5.00 16.44 2.29
C ASP A 64 6.02 15.43 1.73
N LEU A 65 6.24 14.34 2.44
CA LEU A 65 7.16 13.29 2.03
C LEU A 65 6.46 12.12 1.34
N GLY A 66 7.07 11.64 0.29
CA GLY A 66 6.76 10.38 -0.35
C GLY A 66 7.97 9.46 -0.45
N VAL A 67 7.73 8.24 -0.88
CA VAL A 67 8.74 7.24 -1.20
C VAL A 67 8.60 6.82 -2.65
N ASN A 68 9.71 6.77 -3.38
CA ASN A 68 9.80 6.08 -4.65
C ASN A 68 10.09 4.60 -4.39
N HIS A 69 9.12 3.74 -4.64
CA HIS A 69 9.21 2.32 -4.32
C HIS A 69 10.23 1.57 -5.18
N GLU A 70 10.33 1.91 -6.45
CA GLU A 70 11.29 1.30 -7.35
C GLU A 70 12.74 1.63 -6.92
N ALA A 71 13.05 2.91 -6.74
CA ALA A 71 14.38 3.33 -6.31
C ALA A 71 14.76 2.79 -4.92
N SER A 72 13.79 2.62 -4.04
CA SER A 72 13.97 2.08 -2.69
C SER A 72 14.00 0.57 -2.64
N ARG A 73 13.65 -0.12 -3.72
CA ARG A 73 13.36 -1.56 -3.73
C ARG A 73 12.37 -1.94 -2.64
N THR A 74 11.26 -1.23 -2.57
CA THR A 74 10.22 -1.44 -1.58
C THR A 74 8.88 -1.75 -2.23
N VAL A 75 8.00 -2.40 -1.47
CA VAL A 75 6.60 -2.60 -1.82
C VAL A 75 5.72 -2.08 -0.69
N ALA A 76 4.59 -1.51 -1.04
CA ALA A 76 3.60 -1.08 -0.06
C ALA A 76 2.33 -1.92 -0.15
N VAL A 77 1.78 -2.26 0.99
CA VAL A 77 0.45 -2.86 1.13
C VAL A 77 -0.50 -1.78 1.59
N ASP A 78 -1.42 -1.35 0.72
CA ASP A 78 -2.41 -0.32 1.01
C ASP A 78 -3.70 -0.92 1.56
N PHE A 79 -4.23 -0.31 2.62
CA PHE A 79 -5.51 -0.67 3.22
C PHE A 79 -6.56 0.38 2.86
N ASP A 80 -7.32 0.12 1.79
CA ASP A 80 -8.25 1.08 1.22
C ASP A 80 -9.66 1.05 1.83
N CYS A 81 -9.97 0.04 2.63
CA CYS A 81 -11.30 -0.06 3.24
C CYS A 81 -11.26 -0.55 4.69
N GLU A 82 -12.36 -0.30 5.40
CA GLU A 82 -12.53 -0.66 6.80
C GLU A 82 -12.48 -2.17 7.04
N GLU A 83 -12.98 -2.94 6.10
CA GLU A 83 -12.97 -4.40 6.19
C GLU A 83 -11.54 -4.93 6.16
N ALA A 84 -10.68 -4.40 5.29
CA ALA A 84 -9.28 -4.79 5.23
C ALA A 84 -8.53 -4.44 6.53
N LEU A 85 -8.86 -3.30 7.15
CA LEU A 85 -8.24 -2.88 8.40
C LEU A 85 -8.51 -3.84 9.57
N LYS A 86 -9.62 -4.58 9.56
CA LYS A 86 -9.91 -5.60 10.58
C LYS A 86 -8.91 -6.75 10.55
N PHE A 87 -8.30 -6.99 9.43
CA PHE A 87 -7.37 -8.09 9.18
C PHE A 87 -5.92 -7.63 8.98
N LYS A 88 -5.61 -6.39 9.32
CA LYS A 88 -4.27 -5.80 9.16
C LYS A 88 -3.16 -6.57 9.89
N ASP A 89 -3.53 -7.32 10.94
CA ASP A 89 -2.58 -8.07 11.75
C ASP A 89 -2.16 -9.41 11.08
N LEU A 90 -2.82 -9.80 9.97
CA LEU A 90 -2.34 -10.87 9.09
C LEU A 90 -1.15 -10.42 8.23
N ILE A 91 -0.91 -9.13 8.12
CA ILE A 91 0.25 -8.55 7.44
C ILE A 91 1.33 -8.26 8.48
N PRO A 92 2.55 -8.79 8.33
CA PRO A 92 3.62 -8.62 9.30
C PRO A 92 3.89 -7.15 9.66
N ASP A 93 4.48 -6.93 10.83
CA ASP A 93 4.87 -5.59 11.25
C ASP A 93 6.09 -5.10 10.49
N THR A 94 6.05 -3.82 10.12
CA THR A 94 7.06 -3.13 9.33
C THR A 94 6.85 -1.62 9.45
N LEU A 95 7.60 -0.83 8.69
CA LEU A 95 7.36 0.61 8.57
C LEU A 95 5.90 0.85 8.16
N THR A 96 5.16 1.51 9.05
CA THR A 96 3.72 1.70 8.90
C THR A 96 3.38 3.18 8.78
N VAL A 97 2.57 3.49 7.79
CA VAL A 97 1.98 4.82 7.57
C VAL A 97 0.54 4.80 8.04
N SER A 98 0.17 5.79 8.83
CA SER A 98 -1.20 6.00 9.30
C SER A 98 -1.72 7.36 8.86
N SER A 99 -3.02 7.55 8.94
CA SER A 99 -3.64 8.86 8.79
C SER A 99 -4.66 9.11 9.87
N THR A 100 -4.78 10.38 10.29
CA THR A 100 -5.82 10.80 11.22
C THR A 100 -6.85 11.66 10.49
N TYR A 101 -8.11 11.30 10.62
CA TYR A 101 -9.23 12.07 10.10
C TYR A 101 -10.35 12.11 11.16
N ASN A 102 -10.83 13.29 11.49
CA ASN A 102 -11.83 13.53 12.55
C ASN A 102 -11.47 12.83 13.88
N GLY A 103 -10.21 12.90 14.29
CA GLY A 103 -9.71 12.28 15.52
C GLY A 103 -9.52 10.76 15.46
N ILE A 104 -9.86 10.11 14.36
CA ILE A 104 -9.70 8.66 14.20
C ILE A 104 -8.43 8.38 13.41
N THR A 105 -7.53 7.62 14.03
CA THR A 105 -6.28 7.18 13.40
C THR A 105 -6.45 5.78 12.79
N LYS A 106 -6.04 5.63 11.54
CA LYS A 106 -6.11 4.36 10.81
C LYS A 106 -4.80 4.09 10.09
N VAL A 107 -4.38 2.83 10.09
CA VAL A 107 -3.30 2.36 9.22
C VAL A 107 -3.71 2.56 7.75
N ARG A 108 -2.76 3.03 6.94
CA ARG A 108 -2.95 3.21 5.51
C ARG A 108 -2.07 2.29 4.70
N GLN A 109 -0.81 2.19 5.10
CA GLN A 109 0.18 1.42 4.35
C GLN A 109 1.11 0.70 5.31
N LYS A 110 1.56 -0.48 4.90
CA LYS A 110 2.70 -1.20 5.47
C LYS A 110 3.75 -1.34 4.38
N ILE A 111 4.95 -0.81 4.61
CA ILE A 111 6.04 -0.74 3.61
C ILE A 111 7.10 -1.76 3.95
N PHE A 112 7.44 -2.60 2.98
CA PHE A 112 8.47 -3.65 3.07
C PHE A 112 9.59 -3.36 2.10
N LYS A 113 10.79 -3.81 2.40
CA LYS A 113 11.94 -3.79 1.50
C LYS A 113 12.12 -5.16 0.87
N LEU A 114 12.51 -5.23 -0.40
CA LEU A 114 12.82 -6.49 -1.07
C LEU A 114 14.33 -6.73 -1.05
N ALA A 115 14.74 -7.95 -0.74
CA ALA A 115 16.12 -8.38 -0.93
C ALA A 115 16.53 -8.29 -2.41
N SER A 116 17.83 -8.24 -2.67
CA SER A 116 18.35 -7.97 -4.02
C SER A 116 18.00 -9.03 -5.07
N ASP A 117 17.77 -10.25 -4.63
CA ASP A 117 17.43 -11.42 -5.42
C ASP A 117 15.91 -11.64 -5.61
N VAL A 118 15.09 -10.79 -5.00
CA VAL A 118 13.63 -10.90 -5.11
C VAL A 118 13.14 -10.08 -6.29
N GLU A 119 12.52 -10.76 -7.25
CA GLU A 119 11.78 -10.10 -8.32
C GLU A 119 10.45 -9.57 -7.80
N GLU A 120 10.18 -8.33 -8.14
CA GLU A 120 8.92 -7.70 -7.78
C GLU A 120 7.80 -8.16 -8.69
N VAL A 121 6.67 -8.52 -8.09
CA VAL A 121 5.45 -8.85 -8.80
C VAL A 121 4.38 -7.82 -8.47
N HIS A 122 3.97 -7.05 -9.47
CA HIS A 122 2.82 -6.17 -9.33
C HIS A 122 1.54 -6.98 -9.28
N GLU A 123 0.77 -6.82 -8.22
CA GLU A 123 -0.49 -7.52 -8.02
C GLU A 123 -1.54 -6.53 -7.51
N SER A 124 -2.64 -6.41 -8.23
CA SER A 124 -3.79 -5.62 -7.83
C SER A 124 -5.01 -6.50 -7.73
N PHE A 125 -5.87 -6.20 -6.77
CA PHE A 125 -7.11 -6.94 -6.55
C PHE A 125 -8.29 -6.21 -7.16
N PRO A 126 -9.28 -6.96 -7.71
CA PRO A 126 -10.46 -6.36 -8.30
C PRO A 126 -11.17 -5.46 -7.31
N LYS A 127 -11.66 -4.37 -7.82
CA LYS A 127 -12.52 -3.48 -7.05
C LYS A 127 -13.85 -4.16 -6.78
N ALA A 128 -14.31 -4.09 -5.53
CA ALA A 128 -15.64 -4.56 -5.20
C ALA A 128 -16.68 -3.64 -5.85
N ASN A 129 -17.25 -4.07 -6.94
CA ASN A 129 -18.30 -3.33 -7.63
C ASN A 129 -19.58 -3.39 -6.83
N SER A 130 -20.04 -2.26 -6.35
CA SER A 130 -21.42 -2.07 -5.97
C SER A 130 -22.02 -0.97 -6.84
N LYS A 131 -23.32 -1.02 -7.05
CA LYS A 131 -24.03 0.03 -7.81
C LYS A 131 -23.91 1.42 -7.18
N HIS A 132 -23.58 1.47 -5.91
CA HIS A 132 -23.32 2.69 -5.17
C HIS A 132 -21.86 2.97 -4.94
N GLN A 133 -21.02 2.31 -5.70
CA GLN A 133 -19.64 2.32 -5.56
C GLN A 133 -19.02 3.55 -5.79
N GLN A 134 -18.51 3.95 -4.92
CA GLN A 134 -17.69 4.98 -5.02
C GLN A 134 -16.38 4.53 -5.28
N LYS A 135 -15.59 5.09 -5.47
CA LYS A 135 -14.25 5.23 -5.80
C LYS A 135 -13.32 4.10 -5.48
N ASP A 136 -13.55 3.35 -4.47
CA ASP A 136 -12.48 2.66 -3.82
C ASP A 136 -12.71 1.20 -3.80
N GLY A 137 -12.90 0.64 -4.89
CA GLY A 137 -13.14 -0.73 -4.98
C GLY A 137 -11.98 -1.66 -4.67
N THR A 138 -10.78 -1.16 -4.48
CA THR A 138 -9.65 -1.96 -4.05
C THR A 138 -9.72 -2.18 -2.56
N VAL A 139 -9.70 -3.43 -2.14
CA VAL A 139 -9.76 -3.79 -0.73
C VAL A 139 -8.40 -3.68 -0.09
N ILE A 140 -7.40 -4.13 -0.81
CA ILE A 140 -6.00 -4.02 -0.48
C ILE A 140 -5.22 -3.92 -1.79
N GLU A 141 -4.21 -3.10 -1.82
CA GLU A 141 -3.39 -2.89 -3.00
C GLU A 141 -1.91 -2.92 -2.64
N LYS A 142 -1.14 -3.63 -3.44
CA LYS A 142 0.29 -3.57 -3.41
C LYS A 142 0.76 -2.61 -4.48
N LEU A 143 1.45 -1.57 -4.08
CA LEU A 143 1.99 -0.58 -4.97
C LEU A 143 3.45 -0.93 -5.29
N ALA A 144 3.65 -1.51 -6.46
CA ALA A 144 4.95 -1.68 -7.04
C ALA A 144 5.25 -0.54 -8.00
N HIS A 145 6.49 -0.22 -8.25
CA HIS A 145 6.94 0.79 -9.22
C HIS A 145 6.28 2.16 -9.12
N THR A 146 5.51 2.40 -8.07
CA THR A 146 4.85 3.68 -7.85
C THR A 146 5.42 4.38 -6.63
N GLN A 147 4.86 5.53 -6.36
CA GLN A 147 5.27 6.38 -5.27
C GLN A 147 4.18 6.41 -4.22
N SER A 148 4.55 6.42 -2.96
CA SER A 148 3.60 6.56 -1.86
C SER A 148 3.81 7.86 -1.10
N TRP A 149 2.72 8.51 -0.73
CA TRP A 149 2.74 9.61 0.23
C TRP A 149 2.78 9.03 1.65
N ILE A 150 3.84 9.31 2.39
CA ILE A 150 4.12 8.69 3.68
C ILE A 150 4.01 9.64 4.87
N ASP A 151 4.21 10.93 4.67
CA ASP A 151 4.20 11.91 5.75
C ASP A 151 3.79 13.29 5.25
N GLY A 152 3.10 14.03 6.12
CA GLY A 152 2.56 15.35 5.83
C GLY A 152 1.03 15.37 5.74
N GLY A 153 0.44 16.55 5.82
CA GLY A 153 -1.00 16.69 5.90
C GLY A 153 -1.61 15.91 7.06
N ASN A 154 -2.45 14.92 6.75
CA ASN A 154 -3.05 14.03 7.73
C ASN A 154 -2.38 12.64 7.81
N ARG A 155 -1.30 12.42 7.06
CA ARG A 155 -0.51 11.19 7.08
C ARG A 155 0.74 11.36 7.93
N PHE A 156 1.17 10.27 8.54
CA PHE A 156 2.40 10.21 9.33
C PHE A 156 2.89 8.77 9.47
N ILE A 157 4.19 8.62 9.67
CA ILE A 157 4.80 7.35 10.00
C ILE A 157 4.47 7.03 11.46
N SER A 158 3.75 5.93 11.67
CA SER A 158 3.21 5.55 12.99
C SER A 158 4.04 4.51 13.73
N THR A 159 5.05 3.93 13.08
CA THR A 159 6.00 3.00 13.70
C THR A 159 7.42 3.54 13.64
N ASP A 160 8.22 3.21 14.64
CA ASP A 160 9.63 3.60 14.71
C ASP A 160 10.58 2.45 14.36
N ILE A 161 10.19 1.64 13.41
CA ILE A 161 10.96 0.49 12.91
C ILE A 161 11.27 0.66 11.42
N PRO A 162 12.43 0.16 10.94
CA PRO A 162 12.74 0.18 9.52
C PRO A 162 11.79 -0.73 8.73
N PRO A 163 11.69 -0.54 7.40
CA PRO A 163 11.01 -1.51 6.54
C PRO A 163 11.63 -2.89 6.73
N LYS A 164 10.79 -3.89 7.04
CA LYS A 164 11.22 -5.28 7.11
C LYS A 164 11.72 -5.70 5.72
N THR A 165 12.94 -6.21 5.63
CA THR A 165 13.46 -6.79 4.40
C THR A 165 12.92 -8.20 4.24
N LEU A 166 12.39 -8.50 3.06
CA LEU A 166 11.80 -9.78 2.71
C LEU A 166 12.72 -10.53 1.74
N ASP A 167 13.05 -11.77 2.06
CA ASP A 167 13.57 -12.71 1.09
C ASP A 167 12.44 -13.26 0.19
N LYS A 168 12.79 -14.15 -0.75
CA LYS A 168 11.82 -14.70 -1.69
C LYS A 168 10.67 -15.45 -1.00
N GLN A 169 10.98 -16.24 0.03
CA GLN A 169 9.98 -17.03 0.75
C GLN A 169 9.05 -16.13 1.58
N GLU A 170 9.62 -15.16 2.28
CA GLU A 170 8.86 -14.16 3.04
C GLU A 170 7.99 -13.30 2.13
N TYR A 171 8.48 -12.96 0.94
CA TYR A 171 7.70 -12.20 -0.03
C TYR A 171 6.50 -12.99 -0.56
N GLU A 172 6.66 -14.29 -0.88
CA GLU A 172 5.53 -15.15 -1.25
C GLU A 172 4.54 -15.32 -0.08
N SER A 173 5.04 -15.44 1.14
CA SER A 173 4.20 -15.48 2.33
C SER A 173 3.41 -14.18 2.53
N LEU A 174 4.03 -13.03 2.27
CA LEU A 174 3.33 -11.75 2.29
C LEU A 174 2.22 -11.70 1.24
N ARG A 175 2.50 -12.16 0.01
CA ARG A 175 1.50 -12.23 -1.06
C ARG A 175 0.32 -13.13 -0.69
N ALA A 176 0.59 -14.28 -0.09
CA ALA A 176 -0.47 -15.15 0.43
C ALA A 176 -1.31 -14.47 1.50
N SER A 177 -0.67 -13.77 2.44
CA SER A 177 -1.37 -12.98 3.47
C SER A 177 -2.23 -11.86 2.89
N ILE A 178 -1.75 -11.17 1.87
CA ILE A 178 -2.54 -10.14 1.15
C ILE A 178 -3.80 -10.76 0.54
N ARG A 179 -3.69 -11.92 -0.10
CA ARG A 179 -4.85 -12.64 -0.65
C ARG A 179 -5.84 -13.07 0.43
N LYS A 180 -5.36 -13.50 1.60
CA LYS A 180 -6.22 -13.80 2.76
C LYS A 180 -6.96 -12.54 3.23
N VAL A 181 -6.27 -11.43 3.40
CA VAL A 181 -6.90 -10.16 3.80
C VAL A 181 -7.95 -9.74 2.77
N TYR A 182 -7.65 -9.88 1.47
CA TYR A 182 -8.61 -9.59 0.42
C TYR A 182 -9.87 -10.46 0.54
N ALA A 183 -9.70 -11.78 0.62
CA ALA A 183 -10.82 -12.73 0.71
C ALA A 183 -11.69 -12.46 1.95
N LEU A 184 -11.08 -12.28 3.12
CA LEU A 184 -11.76 -11.94 4.36
C LEU A 184 -12.51 -10.62 4.30
N SER A 185 -11.93 -9.63 3.67
CA SER A 185 -12.53 -8.32 3.50
C SER A 185 -13.75 -8.38 2.58
N MET A 186 -13.66 -9.12 1.49
CA MET A 186 -14.76 -9.35 0.56
C MET A 186 -15.88 -10.15 1.25
N PHE A 187 -15.53 -11.18 2.01
CA PHE A 187 -16.50 -11.91 2.80
C PHE A 187 -17.24 -10.99 3.77
N THR A 188 -16.51 -10.22 4.57
CA THR A 188 -17.12 -9.29 5.53
C THR A 188 -18.05 -8.29 4.87
N ARG A 189 -17.69 -7.80 3.68
CA ARG A 189 -18.48 -6.82 2.92
C ARG A 189 -19.72 -7.43 2.29
N LEU A 190 -19.59 -8.62 1.74
CA LEU A 190 -20.66 -9.27 0.97
C LEU A 190 -21.55 -10.17 1.83
N TYR A 191 -21.14 -10.46 3.08
CA TYR A 191 -21.92 -11.34 3.94
C TYR A 191 -23.33 -10.78 4.17
N PRO A 192 -24.38 -11.58 3.93
CA PRO A 192 -25.76 -11.11 4.09
C PRO A 192 -26.05 -10.68 5.53
N LYS A 193 -26.53 -9.46 5.71
CA LYS A 193 -26.85 -8.90 7.03
C LYS A 193 -28.14 -9.49 7.62
N LYS A 194 -28.99 -10.08 6.79
CA LYS A 194 -30.24 -10.75 7.19
C LYS A 194 -30.12 -12.25 6.94
N ASP A 195 -30.92 -13.05 7.61
CA ASP A 195 -30.84 -14.52 7.58
C ASP A 195 -31.18 -15.16 6.22
N THR A 196 -31.70 -14.39 5.30
CA THR A 196 -31.97 -14.84 3.93
C THR A 196 -30.67 -15.02 3.15
N ASN A 197 -30.50 -16.19 2.54
CA ASN A 197 -29.38 -16.54 1.63
C ASN A 197 -28.00 -16.72 2.27
N ARG A 198 -27.91 -16.88 3.60
CA ARG A 198 -26.61 -17.10 4.25
C ARG A 198 -25.98 -18.45 3.85
N ASP A 199 -26.76 -19.48 3.70
CA ASP A 199 -26.25 -20.79 3.32
C ASP A 199 -25.80 -20.86 1.87
N GLU A 200 -26.57 -20.24 0.97
CA GLU A 200 -26.19 -20.09 -0.43
C GLU A 200 -24.89 -19.27 -0.56
N PHE A 201 -24.79 -18.19 0.20
CA PHE A 201 -23.56 -17.38 0.24
C PHE A 201 -22.36 -18.18 0.76
N ARG A 202 -22.54 -18.98 1.83
CA ARG A 202 -21.48 -19.85 2.39
C ARG A 202 -21.00 -20.89 1.38
N LEU A 203 -21.93 -21.52 0.65
CA LEU A 203 -21.59 -22.48 -0.39
C LEU A 203 -20.84 -21.85 -1.55
N THR A 204 -21.28 -20.69 -1.99
CA THR A 204 -20.60 -19.93 -3.05
C THR A 204 -19.20 -19.51 -2.60
N LEU A 205 -19.08 -19.03 -1.37
CA LEU A 205 -17.79 -18.65 -0.82
C LEU A 205 -16.83 -19.83 -0.69
N ALA A 206 -17.31 -20.98 -0.20
CA ALA A 206 -16.51 -22.20 -0.12
C ALA A 206 -15.99 -22.63 -1.51
N GLY A 207 -16.80 -22.46 -2.56
CA GLY A 207 -16.38 -22.67 -3.94
C GLY A 207 -15.28 -21.71 -4.37
N VAL A 208 -15.44 -20.41 -4.10
CA VAL A 208 -14.45 -19.40 -4.44
C VAL A 208 -13.13 -19.63 -3.68
N LEU A 209 -13.20 -19.92 -2.38
CA LEU A 209 -12.01 -20.20 -1.58
C LEU A 209 -11.26 -21.44 -2.05
N ASN A 210 -11.98 -22.45 -2.52
CA ASN A 210 -11.36 -23.64 -3.09
C ASN A 210 -10.62 -23.37 -4.40
N LEU A 211 -11.15 -22.50 -5.24
CA LEU A 211 -10.60 -22.21 -6.56
C LEU A 211 -9.48 -21.16 -6.54
N GLU A 212 -9.66 -20.13 -5.71
CA GLU A 212 -8.86 -18.90 -5.83
C GLU A 212 -7.74 -18.77 -4.80
N THR A 213 -7.86 -19.40 -3.60
CA THR A 213 -6.95 -19.08 -2.50
C THR A 213 -5.78 -20.03 -2.34
N LYS A 214 -5.79 -21.18 -2.96
CA LYS A 214 -4.80 -22.27 -2.70
C LYS A 214 -4.63 -22.58 -1.18
N TRP A 215 -5.59 -22.22 -0.38
CA TRP A 215 -5.57 -22.54 1.04
C TRP A 215 -5.64 -24.04 1.26
N ASP A 216 -4.92 -24.55 2.25
CA ASP A 216 -5.07 -25.95 2.64
C ASP A 216 -6.42 -26.21 3.33
N TYR A 217 -6.71 -27.47 3.57
CA TYR A 217 -7.99 -27.87 4.17
C TYR A 217 -8.21 -27.26 5.57
N LYS A 218 -7.13 -27.15 6.36
CA LYS A 218 -7.20 -26.57 7.71
C LYS A 218 -7.51 -25.08 7.65
N GLU A 219 -6.80 -24.35 6.80
CA GLU A 219 -7.05 -22.91 6.61
C GLU A 219 -8.48 -22.62 6.15
N LYS A 220 -9.06 -23.49 5.30
CA LYS A 220 -10.46 -23.36 4.85
C LYS A 220 -11.47 -23.66 5.95
N LYS A 221 -11.14 -24.57 6.87
CA LYS A 221 -12.02 -24.93 7.97
C LYS A 221 -12.05 -23.88 9.07
N ASP A 222 -10.93 -23.22 9.31
CA ASP A 222 -10.78 -22.19 10.35
C ASP A 222 -11.32 -20.82 9.90
N PHE A 223 -11.75 -20.72 8.63
CA PHE A 223 -12.41 -19.56 8.05
C PHE A 223 -13.92 -19.57 8.28
#